data_09b17ea1295d5d0c076c7a1506eec1ab
#
_entry.id   09b17ea1295d5d0c076c7a1506eec1ab
#
_cell.length_a   1.000
_cell.length_b   1.000
_cell.length_c   1.000
_cell.angle_alpha   90.00
_cell.angle_beta   90.00
_cell.angle_gamma   90.00
#
_symmetry.space_group_name_H-M   'P 1'
#
loop_
_entity.id
_entity.type
_entity.pdbx_description
1 polymer ?
#
loop_
_entity_poly.entity_id
_entity_poly.type
_entity_poly.pdbx_seq_one_letter_code
_entity_poly.pdbx_strand_id
1 'polypeptide(L)'
;MDIAVVVLYLIGMLAVGVWGRMRAKNQEEYLVAGRRLGPLLFTGTMAAVVLGGASTVGGIGLGYMNGISGMWLVFFIGFGIIALSLLFAPRIQRLEIYTVSQMLELRYGKGSRMVSGIIMTGYGLMISTTSTVAYGTIFHALFGIDKVPAILLGGSIVIIYSMLGGMWSITLTDFVQFIIQTIGIFFILLPIVLTKAGGFGTLTAELPAEMFDPLAVGWDTILMYFLVYGLGLLIGQDIWQRVFTARTPGVARWGGVSAGVYCLFYAVAGALVGVAAQAIVPGIAERDDVFPAVVDATMSPLIAGFVLAAALSAVMSTSSGALLAASTVFRQDVIEPVFERRRIAASGSDGGLGGQLAGALVRETGDEVRDSRVYLVLLGIVTLLLAIAMPDVVMALTVAYNLLVGGLFVPIVGGLIWKRGTIVGVLAAMVAGAATAIGIMAFVDVFANSAIYLALTASAVAYVIGSLVSKRTDPAVMTAWRERLAR
;
A
#
# COMPACT_ATOMS: atom_id res chain seq x y z
N MET A 1 15.30 -17.27 19.92
CA MET A 1 15.53 -16.14 18.98
C MET A 1 16.21 -15.02 19.73
N ASP A 2 17.08 -14.26 19.07
CA ASP A 2 17.77 -13.17 19.77
C ASP A 2 16.94 -11.90 19.74
N ILE A 3 16.16 -11.70 20.79
CA ILE A 3 15.28 -10.54 20.98
C ILE A 3 16.08 -9.23 20.97
N ALA A 4 17.35 -9.25 21.41
CA ALA A 4 18.18 -8.06 21.46
C ALA A 4 18.41 -7.45 20.07
N VAL A 5 18.57 -8.27 19.03
CA VAL A 5 18.73 -7.79 17.63
C VAL A 5 17.50 -7.02 17.18
N VAL A 6 16.31 -7.55 17.46
CA VAL A 6 15.04 -6.89 17.07
C VAL A 6 14.82 -5.62 17.88
N VAL A 7 15.10 -5.63 19.17
CA VAL A 7 14.98 -4.41 20.01
C VAL A 7 15.94 -3.31 19.53
N LEU A 8 17.20 -3.65 19.22
CA LEU A 8 18.18 -2.70 18.67
C LEU A 8 17.71 -2.15 17.32
N TYR A 9 17.15 -3.00 16.46
CA TYR A 9 16.56 -2.58 15.19
C TYR A 9 15.42 -1.57 15.42
N LEU A 10 14.45 -1.85 16.31
CA LEU A 10 13.33 -0.97 16.58
C LEU A 10 13.78 0.38 17.18
N ILE A 11 14.75 0.37 18.11
CA ILE A 11 15.36 1.60 18.65
C ILE A 11 16.03 2.41 17.53
N GLY A 12 16.78 1.73 16.64
CA GLY A 12 17.39 2.35 15.47
C GLY A 12 16.37 3.02 14.55
N MET A 13 15.23 2.37 14.27
CA MET A 13 14.17 2.94 13.45
C MET A 13 13.52 4.16 14.08
N LEU A 14 13.28 4.13 15.39
CA LEU A 14 12.78 5.30 16.14
C LEU A 14 13.78 6.46 16.07
N ALA A 15 15.08 6.20 16.22
CA ALA A 15 16.11 7.23 16.13
C ALA A 15 16.19 7.86 14.73
N VAL A 16 16.11 7.05 13.67
CA VAL A 16 16.04 7.53 12.28
C VAL A 16 14.76 8.34 12.05
N GLY A 17 13.62 7.89 12.61
CA GLY A 17 12.36 8.62 12.55
C GLY A 17 12.44 10.00 13.22
N VAL A 18 13.07 10.09 14.38
CA VAL A 18 13.32 11.38 15.09
C VAL A 18 14.23 12.28 14.25
N TRP A 19 15.27 11.74 13.63
CA TRP A 19 16.13 12.49 12.71
C TRP A 19 15.37 13.05 11.51
N GLY A 20 14.46 12.28 10.92
CA GLY A 20 13.57 12.74 9.85
C GLY A 20 12.69 13.92 10.27
N ARG A 21 12.22 13.96 11.55
CA ARG A 21 11.42 15.07 12.10
C ARG A 21 12.13 16.43 11.97
N MET A 22 13.45 16.47 12.12
CA MET A 22 14.22 17.72 12.02
C MET A 22 14.19 18.34 10.62
N ARG A 23 13.84 17.57 9.60
CA ARG A 23 13.71 17.99 8.20
C ARG A 23 12.31 18.44 7.82
N ALA A 24 11.27 17.92 8.49
CA ALA A 24 9.86 18.20 8.20
C ALA A 24 9.40 19.51 8.86
N LYS A 25 9.75 20.65 8.26
CA LYS A 25 9.49 22.01 8.80
C LYS A 25 8.16 22.61 8.34
N ASN A 26 7.61 22.15 7.24
CA ASN A 26 6.37 22.61 6.64
C ASN A 26 5.57 21.45 6.05
N GLN A 27 4.37 21.73 5.52
CA GLN A 27 3.49 20.72 4.96
C GLN A 27 4.11 19.97 3.79
N GLU A 28 4.78 20.64 2.86
CA GLU A 28 5.41 20.02 1.70
C GLU A 28 6.56 19.06 2.11
N GLU A 29 7.36 19.46 3.10
CA GLU A 29 8.38 18.58 3.67
C GLU A 29 7.76 17.39 4.40
N TYR A 30 6.63 17.59 5.10
CA TYR A 30 5.94 16.55 5.83
C TYR A 30 5.23 15.55 4.92
N LEU A 31 4.57 16.00 3.83
CA LEU A 31 3.75 15.15 2.95
C LEU A 31 4.52 14.52 1.80
N VAL A 32 5.52 15.20 1.23
CA VAL A 32 6.22 14.77 0.01
C VAL A 32 7.75 15.00 0.07
N ALA A 33 8.33 15.12 1.26
CA ALA A 33 9.77 15.32 1.48
C ALA A 33 10.37 16.46 0.64
N GLY A 34 9.60 17.54 0.45
CA GLY A 34 9.99 18.72 -0.33
C GLY A 34 10.30 18.42 -1.80
N ARG A 35 9.83 17.31 -2.35
CA ARG A 35 10.07 16.87 -3.75
C ARG A 35 11.56 16.81 -4.13
N ARG A 36 12.42 16.39 -3.20
CA ARG A 36 13.89 16.49 -3.34
C ARG A 36 14.60 15.15 -3.35
N LEU A 37 13.87 14.01 -3.41
CA LEU A 37 14.52 12.71 -3.35
C LEU A 37 15.33 12.43 -4.61
N GLY A 38 16.60 12.08 -4.39
CA GLY A 38 17.50 11.59 -5.43
C GLY A 38 17.25 10.12 -5.78
N PRO A 39 17.94 9.57 -6.82
CA PRO A 39 17.65 8.23 -7.34
C PRO A 39 17.70 7.13 -6.27
N LEU A 40 18.72 7.13 -5.43
CA LEU A 40 18.96 6.06 -4.45
C LEU A 40 17.88 6.01 -3.37
N LEU A 41 17.58 7.15 -2.72
CA LEU A 41 16.53 7.25 -1.71
C LEU A 41 15.16 6.98 -2.31
N PHE A 42 14.89 7.49 -3.51
CA PHE A 42 13.64 7.26 -4.21
C PHE A 42 13.43 5.78 -4.53
N THR A 43 14.42 5.11 -5.11
CA THR A 43 14.33 3.67 -5.42
C THR A 43 14.13 2.83 -4.16
N GLY A 44 14.90 3.11 -3.10
CA GLY A 44 14.78 2.38 -1.83
C GLY A 44 13.40 2.53 -1.18
N THR A 45 12.88 3.76 -1.06
CA THR A 45 11.54 3.97 -0.46
C THR A 45 10.42 3.42 -1.35
N MET A 46 10.56 3.49 -2.69
CA MET A 46 9.59 2.92 -3.63
C MET A 46 9.57 1.40 -3.57
N ALA A 47 10.72 0.74 -3.46
CA ALA A 47 10.78 -0.72 -3.32
C ALA A 47 10.28 -1.18 -1.95
N ALA A 48 10.67 -0.48 -0.88
CA ALA A 48 10.29 -0.86 0.49
C ALA A 48 8.78 -0.77 0.73
N VAL A 49 8.11 0.30 0.24
CA VAL A 49 6.70 0.55 0.53
C VAL A 49 5.75 -0.56 0.04
N VAL A 50 6.11 -1.28 -1.00
CA VAL A 50 5.25 -2.31 -1.61
C VAL A 50 5.55 -3.73 -1.15
N LEU A 51 6.70 -3.94 -0.51
CA LEU A 51 7.14 -5.25 -0.03
C LEU A 51 6.79 -5.44 1.46
N GLY A 52 5.51 -5.31 1.79
CA GLY A 52 4.99 -5.43 3.15
C GLY A 52 4.68 -6.84 3.61
N GLY A 53 3.74 -6.95 4.54
CA GLY A 53 3.31 -8.22 5.13
C GLY A 53 2.86 -9.24 4.10
N ALA A 54 1.97 -8.84 3.19
CA ALA A 54 1.46 -9.74 2.15
C ALA A 54 2.52 -10.17 1.12
N SER A 55 3.51 -9.31 0.83
CA SER A 55 4.59 -9.67 -0.09
C SER A 55 5.67 -10.54 0.56
N THR A 56 5.88 -10.41 1.87
CA THR A 56 6.91 -11.13 2.62
C THR A 56 6.32 -12.36 3.31
N VAL A 57 5.53 -12.19 4.35
CA VAL A 57 4.90 -13.30 5.09
C VAL A 57 3.91 -14.02 4.18
N GLY A 58 2.98 -13.29 3.57
CA GLY A 58 1.98 -13.84 2.66
C GLY A 58 2.58 -14.45 1.39
N GLY A 59 3.60 -13.81 0.78
CA GLY A 59 4.27 -14.31 -0.42
C GLY A 59 5.02 -15.62 -0.20
N ILE A 60 5.70 -15.76 0.93
CA ILE A 60 6.34 -17.04 1.34
C ILE A 60 5.27 -18.10 1.59
N GLY A 61 4.19 -17.76 2.30
CA GLY A 61 3.08 -18.67 2.54
C GLY A 61 2.38 -19.10 1.24
N LEU A 62 2.19 -18.20 0.27
CA LEU A 62 1.68 -18.57 -1.06
C LEU A 62 2.62 -19.51 -1.80
N GLY A 63 3.94 -19.31 -1.70
CA GLY A 63 4.94 -20.21 -2.24
C GLY A 63 4.88 -21.61 -1.60
N TYR A 64 4.61 -21.67 -0.29
CA TYR A 64 4.40 -22.92 0.42
C TYR A 64 3.15 -23.67 -0.05
N MET A 65 2.03 -22.98 -0.22
CA MET A 65 0.74 -23.58 -0.59
C MET A 65 0.66 -23.93 -2.09
N ASN A 66 1.21 -23.09 -2.95
CA ASN A 66 0.98 -23.13 -4.41
C ASN A 66 2.27 -23.31 -5.23
N GLY A 67 3.39 -23.63 -4.57
CA GLY A 67 4.67 -23.73 -5.25
C GLY A 67 5.15 -22.40 -5.84
N ILE A 68 5.93 -22.49 -6.91
CA ILE A 68 6.48 -21.30 -7.60
C ILE A 68 5.37 -20.39 -8.14
N SER A 69 4.18 -20.93 -8.44
CA SER A 69 3.05 -20.14 -8.91
C SER A 69 2.52 -19.14 -7.89
N GLY A 70 2.81 -19.32 -6.61
CA GLY A 70 2.53 -18.34 -5.54
C GLY A 70 3.23 -16.99 -5.72
N MET A 71 4.26 -16.91 -6.60
CA MET A 71 4.96 -15.66 -6.89
C MET A 71 4.08 -14.60 -7.56
N TRP A 72 3.03 -14.99 -8.30
CA TRP A 72 2.29 -14.09 -9.20
C TRP A 72 1.70 -12.86 -8.51
N LEU A 73 1.28 -12.97 -7.26
CA LEU A 73 0.79 -11.83 -6.48
C LEU A 73 1.86 -10.72 -6.43
N VAL A 74 3.06 -11.04 -5.93
CA VAL A 74 4.16 -10.07 -5.77
C VAL A 74 4.77 -9.69 -7.11
N PHE A 75 4.77 -10.60 -8.07
CA PHE A 75 5.22 -10.35 -9.44
C PHE A 75 4.40 -9.24 -10.10
N PHE A 76 3.06 -9.29 -10.01
CA PHE A 76 2.22 -8.23 -10.59
C PHE A 76 2.30 -6.92 -9.81
N ILE A 77 2.61 -6.92 -8.53
CA ILE A 77 3.01 -5.71 -7.79
C ILE A 77 4.23 -5.07 -8.47
N GLY A 78 5.31 -5.81 -8.67
CA GLY A 78 6.52 -5.32 -9.35
C GLY A 78 6.24 -4.84 -10.78
N PHE A 79 5.48 -5.61 -11.55
CA PHE A 79 5.05 -5.26 -12.90
C PHE A 79 4.25 -3.93 -12.92
N GLY A 80 3.30 -3.76 -11.97
CA GLY A 80 2.50 -2.53 -11.84
C GLY A 80 3.37 -1.31 -11.60
N ILE A 81 4.41 -1.40 -10.74
CA ILE A 81 5.37 -0.31 -10.52
C ILE A 81 6.14 0.02 -11.80
N ILE A 82 6.61 -0.98 -12.53
CA ILE A 82 7.31 -0.75 -13.82
C ILE A 82 6.39 -0.05 -14.79
N ALA A 83 5.15 -0.53 -14.94
CA ALA A 83 4.15 0.06 -15.83
C ALA A 83 3.83 1.52 -15.43
N LEU A 84 3.58 1.77 -14.14
CA LEU A 84 3.37 3.14 -13.62
C LEU A 84 4.55 4.05 -13.96
N SER A 85 5.77 3.56 -13.70
CA SER A 85 7.00 4.35 -13.84
C SER A 85 7.30 4.71 -15.29
N LEU A 86 7.04 3.79 -16.21
CA LEU A 86 7.25 4.02 -17.65
C LEU A 86 6.16 4.89 -18.28
N LEU A 87 4.90 4.66 -17.90
CA LEU A 87 3.74 5.25 -18.59
C LEU A 87 3.30 6.57 -17.98
N PHE A 88 3.30 6.70 -16.66
CA PHE A 88 2.61 7.78 -15.96
C PHE A 88 3.49 8.60 -15.01
N ALA A 89 4.49 8.02 -14.32
CA ALA A 89 5.21 8.68 -13.25
C ALA A 89 5.84 10.03 -13.64
N PRO A 90 6.44 10.21 -14.84
CA PRO A 90 6.97 11.51 -15.24
C PRO A 90 5.91 12.61 -15.36
N ARG A 91 4.68 12.24 -15.77
CA ARG A 91 3.55 13.19 -15.87
C ARG A 91 2.94 13.48 -14.50
N ILE A 92 2.79 12.43 -13.67
CA ILE A 92 2.28 12.53 -12.31
C ILE A 92 3.18 13.44 -11.46
N GLN A 93 4.49 13.30 -11.56
CA GLN A 93 5.46 14.10 -10.81
C GLN A 93 5.32 15.61 -11.11
N ARG A 94 5.00 15.98 -12.35
CA ARG A 94 4.82 17.37 -12.79
C ARG A 94 3.48 18.00 -12.35
N LEU A 95 2.51 17.23 -11.87
CA LEU A 95 1.21 17.77 -11.44
C LEU A 95 1.31 18.62 -10.17
N GLU A 96 2.37 18.45 -9.36
CA GLU A 96 2.61 19.20 -8.12
C GLU A 96 1.43 19.15 -7.13
N ILE A 97 0.76 18.02 -7.07
CA ILE A 97 -0.34 17.71 -6.14
C ILE A 97 0.14 16.84 -4.99
N TYR A 98 -0.74 16.57 -4.02
CA TYR A 98 -0.47 15.69 -2.87
C TYR A 98 -1.27 14.39 -2.91
N THR A 99 -2.42 14.39 -3.62
CA THR A 99 -3.32 13.22 -3.64
C THR A 99 -3.85 12.89 -5.04
N VAL A 100 -4.15 11.61 -5.23
CA VAL A 100 -4.81 11.13 -6.46
C VAL A 100 -6.19 11.77 -6.62
N SER A 101 -6.90 12.00 -5.51
CA SER A 101 -8.21 12.65 -5.52
C SER A 101 -8.15 14.09 -6.04
N GLN A 102 -7.06 14.81 -5.76
CA GLN A 102 -6.83 16.14 -6.35
C GLN A 102 -6.67 16.07 -7.88
N MET A 103 -6.04 15.02 -8.41
CA MET A 103 -5.98 14.81 -9.86
C MET A 103 -7.38 14.65 -10.47
N LEU A 104 -8.24 13.88 -9.83
CA LEU A 104 -9.62 13.71 -10.27
C LEU A 104 -10.42 15.02 -10.21
N GLU A 105 -10.22 15.84 -9.18
CA GLU A 105 -10.80 17.17 -9.08
C GLU A 105 -10.35 18.07 -10.22
N LEU A 106 -9.06 18.10 -10.54
CA LEU A 106 -8.52 18.89 -11.66
C LEU A 106 -9.11 18.48 -13.01
N ARG A 107 -9.44 17.17 -13.17
CA ARG A 107 -9.97 16.64 -14.42
C ARG A 107 -11.48 16.74 -14.55
N TYR A 108 -12.23 16.56 -13.46
CA TYR A 108 -13.69 16.41 -13.48
C TYR A 108 -14.45 17.47 -12.67
N GLY A 109 -13.78 18.16 -11.75
CA GLY A 109 -14.36 19.17 -10.88
C GLY A 109 -14.57 18.71 -9.43
N LYS A 110 -14.94 19.67 -8.56
CA LYS A 110 -14.92 19.54 -7.09
C LYS A 110 -15.67 18.33 -6.51
N GLY A 111 -16.73 17.84 -7.16
CA GLY A 111 -17.52 16.71 -6.63
C GLY A 111 -16.77 15.36 -6.60
N SER A 112 -15.77 15.17 -7.46
CA SER A 112 -15.02 13.90 -7.55
C SER A 112 -14.05 13.69 -6.39
N ARG A 113 -13.50 14.77 -5.81
CA ARG A 113 -12.46 14.73 -4.76
C ARG A 113 -12.91 14.00 -3.50
N MET A 114 -14.09 14.34 -2.98
CA MET A 114 -14.58 13.75 -1.72
C MET A 114 -14.90 12.26 -1.86
N VAL A 115 -15.58 11.83 -2.93
CA VAL A 115 -15.94 10.43 -3.14
C VAL A 115 -14.69 9.57 -3.35
N SER A 116 -13.77 10.03 -4.21
CA SER A 116 -12.48 9.34 -4.39
C SER A 116 -11.65 9.34 -3.12
N GLY A 117 -11.68 10.42 -2.33
CA GLY A 117 -10.99 10.52 -1.05
C GLY A 117 -11.47 9.48 -0.03
N ILE A 118 -12.76 9.22 0.04
CA ILE A 118 -13.33 8.17 0.92
C ILE A 118 -12.82 6.79 0.50
N ILE A 119 -12.92 6.45 -0.80
CA ILE A 119 -12.46 5.15 -1.32
C ILE A 119 -10.95 5.00 -1.09
N MET A 120 -10.17 6.03 -1.39
CA MET A 120 -8.72 6.03 -1.26
C MET A 120 -8.27 5.94 0.21
N THR A 121 -9.00 6.56 1.14
CA THR A 121 -8.77 6.41 2.59
C THR A 121 -9.02 4.97 3.02
N GLY A 122 -10.14 4.36 2.61
CA GLY A 122 -10.43 2.96 2.88
C GLY A 122 -9.35 2.01 2.35
N TYR A 123 -8.89 2.23 1.11
CA TYR A 123 -7.75 1.53 0.54
C TYR A 123 -6.49 1.65 1.41
N GLY A 124 -6.09 2.87 1.73
CA GLY A 124 -4.86 3.11 2.51
C GLY A 124 -4.92 2.51 3.92
N LEU A 125 -6.09 2.56 4.58
CA LEU A 125 -6.32 1.89 5.86
C LEU A 125 -6.14 0.37 5.72
N MET A 126 -6.71 -0.25 4.70
CA MET A 126 -6.59 -1.70 4.49
C MET A 126 -5.17 -2.13 4.10
N ILE A 127 -4.42 -1.34 3.33
CA ILE A 127 -2.99 -1.59 3.07
C ILE A 127 -2.16 -1.51 4.36
N SER A 128 -2.40 -0.50 5.20
CA SER A 128 -1.75 -0.41 6.51
C SER A 128 -2.13 -1.58 7.42
N THR A 129 -3.41 -2.01 7.39
CA THR A 129 -3.93 -3.17 8.11
C THR A 129 -3.23 -4.45 7.69
N THR A 130 -3.03 -4.69 6.39
CA THR A 130 -2.31 -5.86 5.85
C THR A 130 -0.97 -6.08 6.54
N SER A 131 -0.17 -5.02 6.63
CA SER A 131 1.13 -5.08 7.29
C SER A 131 0.99 -5.14 8.82
N THR A 132 -0.04 -4.52 9.38
CA THR A 132 -0.27 -4.55 10.83
C THR A 132 -0.67 -5.93 11.33
N VAL A 133 -1.41 -6.73 10.55
CA VAL A 133 -1.68 -8.15 10.84
C VAL A 133 -0.38 -8.96 10.93
N ALA A 134 0.56 -8.72 10.02
CA ALA A 134 1.85 -9.42 10.00
C ALA A 134 2.71 -9.14 11.25
N TYR A 135 2.53 -8.02 11.96
CA TYR A 135 3.15 -7.82 13.26
C TYR A 135 2.70 -8.87 14.27
N GLY A 136 1.41 -9.23 14.24
CA GLY A 136 0.86 -10.28 15.09
C GLY A 136 1.64 -11.58 14.96
N THR A 137 1.88 -12.03 13.73
CA THR A 137 2.65 -13.26 13.44
C THR A 137 4.12 -13.14 13.85
N ILE A 138 4.80 -12.04 13.47
CA ILE A 138 6.24 -11.89 13.73
C ILE A 138 6.52 -11.69 15.23
N PHE A 139 5.75 -10.84 15.92
CA PHE A 139 5.95 -10.63 17.35
C PHE A 139 5.47 -11.80 18.22
N HIS A 140 4.45 -12.54 17.78
CA HIS A 140 4.09 -13.82 18.42
C HIS A 140 5.25 -14.79 18.36
N ALA A 141 5.86 -14.97 17.21
CA ALA A 141 7.03 -15.85 17.04
C ALA A 141 8.26 -15.39 17.85
N LEU A 142 8.46 -14.07 18.00
CA LEU A 142 9.60 -13.50 18.73
C LEU A 142 9.45 -13.60 20.26
N PHE A 143 8.28 -13.19 20.75
CA PHE A 143 8.07 -12.96 22.19
C PHE A 143 7.17 -13.99 22.85
N GLY A 144 6.54 -14.90 22.07
CA GLY A 144 5.55 -15.85 22.60
C GLY A 144 4.26 -15.20 23.14
N ILE A 145 3.99 -13.92 22.78
CA ILE A 145 2.80 -13.20 23.20
C ILE A 145 1.64 -13.43 22.22
N ASP A 146 0.40 -13.33 22.72
CA ASP A 146 -0.78 -13.50 21.88
C ASP A 146 -0.84 -12.49 20.72
N LYS A 147 -1.55 -12.87 19.64
CA LYS A 147 -1.65 -12.08 18.40
C LYS A 147 -2.12 -10.64 18.65
N VAL A 148 -3.10 -10.41 19.51
CA VAL A 148 -3.67 -9.07 19.77
C VAL A 148 -2.63 -8.13 20.44
N PRO A 149 -1.99 -8.48 21.56
CA PRO A 149 -0.89 -7.68 22.11
C PRO A 149 0.26 -7.47 21.12
N ALA A 150 0.59 -8.46 20.28
CA ALA A 150 1.62 -8.36 19.27
C ALA A 150 1.27 -7.30 18.19
N ILE A 151 0.04 -7.29 17.70
CA ILE A 151 -0.50 -6.28 16.78
C ILE A 151 -0.42 -4.87 17.39
N LEU A 152 -0.89 -4.74 18.65
CA LEU A 152 -0.89 -3.46 19.35
C LEU A 152 0.52 -2.91 19.57
N LEU A 153 1.48 -3.77 19.92
CA LEU A 153 2.88 -3.39 20.11
C LEU A 153 3.49 -2.89 18.79
N GLY A 154 3.46 -3.72 17.74
CA GLY A 154 4.07 -3.41 16.45
C GLY A 154 3.45 -2.18 15.79
N GLY A 155 2.14 -2.13 15.74
CA GLY A 155 1.42 -1.02 15.11
C GLY A 155 1.59 0.29 15.87
N SER A 156 1.65 0.28 17.22
CA SER A 156 1.91 1.49 18.02
C SER A 156 3.28 2.09 17.72
N ILE A 157 4.33 1.27 17.55
CA ILE A 157 5.68 1.72 17.18
C ILE A 157 5.63 2.45 15.83
N VAL A 158 4.92 1.89 14.84
CA VAL A 158 4.79 2.50 13.51
C VAL A 158 4.04 3.81 13.56
N ILE A 159 2.93 3.89 14.28
CA ILE A 159 2.17 5.13 14.46
C ILE A 159 3.07 6.22 15.04
N ILE A 160 3.86 5.90 16.07
CA ILE A 160 4.74 6.86 16.75
C ILE A 160 5.78 7.45 15.80
N TYR A 161 6.58 6.62 15.10
CA TYR A 161 7.62 7.19 14.25
C TYR A 161 7.07 7.85 12.98
N SER A 162 5.96 7.34 12.42
CA SER A 162 5.31 7.95 11.24
C SER A 162 4.75 9.34 11.55
N MET A 163 4.17 9.51 12.74
CA MET A 163 3.67 10.81 13.23
C MET A 163 4.78 11.86 13.37
N LEU A 164 6.00 11.45 13.74
CA LEU A 164 7.06 12.39 14.10
C LEU A 164 7.50 13.26 12.93
N GLY A 165 7.85 12.70 11.77
CA GLY A 165 8.45 13.43 10.67
C GLY A 165 7.80 13.21 9.29
N GLY A 166 6.66 12.52 9.21
CA GLY A 166 5.95 12.29 7.97
C GLY A 166 6.83 11.63 6.90
N MET A 167 6.75 12.10 5.65
CA MET A 167 7.45 11.52 4.51
C MET A 167 8.98 11.52 4.67
N TRP A 168 9.60 12.51 5.34
CA TRP A 168 11.05 12.47 5.59
C TRP A 168 11.45 11.34 6.54
N SER A 169 10.72 11.17 7.65
CA SER A 169 10.99 10.05 8.56
C SER A 169 10.80 8.71 7.83
N ILE A 170 9.69 8.56 7.12
CA ILE A 170 9.37 7.35 6.37
C ILE A 170 10.43 7.06 5.30
N THR A 171 10.81 8.03 4.48
CA THR A 171 11.83 7.82 3.43
C THR A 171 13.18 7.36 4.01
N LEU A 172 13.61 7.94 5.12
CA LEU A 172 14.89 7.58 5.74
C LEU A 172 14.83 6.19 6.38
N THR A 173 13.72 5.87 7.07
CA THR A 173 13.51 4.52 7.61
C THR A 173 13.34 3.49 6.51
N ASP A 174 12.53 3.76 5.47
CA ASP A 174 12.34 2.88 4.31
C ASP A 174 13.67 2.52 3.64
N PHE A 175 14.57 3.50 3.49
CA PHE A 175 15.86 3.24 2.87
C PHE A 175 16.74 2.28 3.69
N VAL A 176 16.79 2.46 5.01
CA VAL A 176 17.48 1.54 5.92
C VAL A 176 16.80 0.17 5.90
N GLN A 177 15.47 0.15 5.95
CA GLN A 177 14.66 -1.06 5.90
C GLN A 177 14.84 -1.81 4.57
N PHE A 178 14.92 -1.12 3.44
CA PHE A 178 15.25 -1.69 2.14
C PHE A 178 16.58 -2.44 2.15
N ILE A 179 17.61 -1.89 2.79
CA ILE A 179 18.92 -2.56 2.91
C ILE A 179 18.81 -3.80 3.81
N ILE A 180 18.20 -3.68 4.98
CA ILE A 180 18.07 -4.77 5.95
C ILE A 180 17.25 -5.93 5.37
N GLN A 181 16.09 -5.64 4.75
CA GLN A 181 15.26 -6.68 4.12
C GLN A 181 15.97 -7.34 2.94
N THR A 182 16.75 -6.58 2.14
CA THR A 182 17.53 -7.14 1.04
C THR A 182 18.56 -8.14 1.54
N ILE A 183 19.33 -7.77 2.57
CA ILE A 183 20.33 -8.66 3.16
C ILE A 183 19.63 -9.88 3.80
N GLY A 184 18.60 -9.66 4.61
CA GLY A 184 17.92 -10.73 5.34
C GLY A 184 17.23 -11.75 4.44
N ILE A 185 16.53 -11.29 3.39
CA ILE A 185 15.75 -12.19 2.53
C ILE A 185 16.63 -12.84 1.45
N PHE A 186 17.41 -12.06 0.68
CA PHE A 186 18.15 -12.60 -0.47
C PHE A 186 19.47 -13.27 -0.08
N PHE A 187 20.19 -12.73 0.91
CA PHE A 187 21.54 -13.20 1.23
C PHE A 187 21.61 -14.09 2.45
N ILE A 188 20.57 -14.14 3.29
CA ILE A 188 20.53 -14.97 4.49
C ILE A 188 19.41 -16.02 4.39
N LEU A 189 18.13 -15.61 4.35
CA LEU A 189 16.98 -16.52 4.39
C LEU A 189 17.01 -17.50 3.21
N LEU A 190 17.00 -16.98 1.99
CA LEU A 190 16.90 -17.79 0.78
C LEU A 190 18.04 -18.83 0.67
N PRO A 191 19.33 -18.48 0.81
CA PRO A 191 20.41 -19.46 0.72
C PRO A 191 20.38 -20.51 1.82
N ILE A 192 20.10 -20.11 3.08
CA ILE A 192 20.05 -21.04 4.20
C ILE A 192 18.91 -22.04 4.01
N VAL A 193 17.70 -21.57 3.69
CA VAL A 193 16.52 -22.43 3.51
C VAL A 193 16.72 -23.39 2.34
N LEU A 194 17.21 -22.92 1.20
CA LEU A 194 17.52 -23.79 0.06
C LEU A 194 18.58 -24.86 0.40
N THR A 195 19.62 -24.47 1.12
CA THR A 195 20.68 -25.42 1.52
C THR A 195 20.15 -26.46 2.51
N LYS A 196 19.32 -26.04 3.47
CA LYS A 196 18.71 -26.96 4.46
C LYS A 196 17.70 -27.92 3.84
N ALA A 197 17.05 -27.51 2.76
CA ALA A 197 16.16 -28.36 1.96
C ALA A 197 16.92 -29.31 1.00
N GLY A 198 18.24 -29.39 1.08
CA GLY A 198 19.06 -30.28 0.23
C GLY A 198 19.38 -29.69 -1.16
N GLY A 199 19.06 -28.42 -1.41
CA GLY A 199 19.28 -27.74 -2.69
C GLY A 199 18.18 -28.01 -3.72
N PHE A 200 18.27 -27.33 -4.85
CA PHE A 200 17.24 -27.35 -5.88
C PHE A 200 17.02 -28.75 -6.50
N GLY A 201 18.10 -29.52 -6.65
CA GLY A 201 18.02 -30.90 -7.18
C GLY A 201 17.23 -31.85 -6.28
N THR A 202 17.41 -31.75 -4.96
CA THR A 202 16.63 -32.53 -3.98
C THR A 202 15.17 -32.12 -3.99
N LEU A 203 14.90 -30.81 -3.96
CA LEU A 203 13.54 -30.29 -3.98
C LEU A 203 12.74 -30.78 -5.20
N THR A 204 13.36 -30.76 -6.41
CA THR A 204 12.70 -31.25 -7.64
C THR A 204 12.52 -32.76 -7.68
N ALA A 205 13.28 -33.51 -6.89
CA ALA A 205 13.15 -34.98 -6.79
C ALA A 205 12.12 -35.41 -5.74
N GLU A 206 11.94 -34.65 -4.65
CA GLU A 206 11.11 -35.02 -3.51
C GLU A 206 9.72 -34.38 -3.53
N LEU A 207 9.59 -33.16 -4.06
CA LEU A 207 8.31 -32.47 -4.11
C LEU A 207 7.56 -32.75 -5.42
N PRO A 208 6.22 -32.69 -5.41
CA PRO A 208 5.39 -32.83 -6.61
C PRO A 208 5.80 -31.83 -7.71
N ALA A 209 5.80 -32.28 -8.96
CA ALA A 209 6.17 -31.44 -10.11
C ALA A 209 5.32 -30.16 -10.23
N GLU A 210 4.08 -30.18 -9.74
CA GLU A 210 3.17 -29.04 -9.68
C GLU A 210 3.73 -27.89 -8.84
N MET A 211 4.57 -28.16 -7.83
CA MET A 211 5.23 -27.12 -7.03
C MET A 211 6.20 -26.25 -7.85
N PHE A 212 6.64 -26.74 -9.01
CA PHE A 212 7.55 -26.03 -9.92
C PHE A 212 6.85 -25.52 -11.18
N ASP A 213 5.55 -25.79 -11.34
CA ASP A 213 4.76 -25.25 -12.44
C ASP A 213 4.32 -23.81 -12.13
N PRO A 214 4.78 -22.80 -12.89
CA PRO A 214 4.35 -21.41 -12.67
C PRO A 214 2.86 -21.18 -12.97
N LEU A 215 2.18 -22.13 -13.62
CA LEU A 215 0.76 -22.05 -13.98
C LEU A 215 -0.15 -22.84 -13.02
N ALA A 216 0.39 -23.50 -12.01
CA ALA A 216 -0.38 -24.38 -11.11
C ALA A 216 -1.61 -23.72 -10.46
N VAL A 217 -1.56 -22.41 -10.15
CA VAL A 217 -2.73 -21.66 -9.60
C VAL A 217 -3.83 -21.40 -10.65
N GLY A 218 -3.60 -21.71 -11.92
CA GLY A 218 -4.54 -21.51 -13.02
C GLY A 218 -4.58 -20.10 -13.59
N TRP A 219 -4.92 -19.99 -14.87
CA TRP A 219 -4.95 -18.72 -15.61
C TRP A 219 -5.95 -17.70 -15.04
N ASP A 220 -7.08 -18.15 -14.50
CA ASP A 220 -8.08 -17.25 -13.90
C ASP A 220 -7.52 -16.53 -12.67
N THR A 221 -6.81 -17.24 -11.80
CA THR A 221 -6.13 -16.64 -10.63
C THR A 221 -5.00 -15.70 -11.06
N ILE A 222 -4.21 -16.08 -12.06
CA ILE A 222 -3.14 -15.22 -12.59
C ILE A 222 -3.71 -13.93 -13.18
N LEU A 223 -4.79 -14.03 -13.96
CA LEU A 223 -5.49 -12.86 -14.50
C LEU A 223 -6.07 -11.99 -13.39
N MET A 224 -6.67 -12.60 -12.37
CA MET A 224 -7.17 -11.87 -11.19
C MET A 224 -6.02 -11.11 -10.49
N TYR A 225 -4.89 -11.74 -10.25
CA TYR A 225 -3.72 -11.07 -9.64
C TYR A 225 -3.22 -9.90 -10.50
N PHE A 226 -3.20 -10.05 -11.83
CA PHE A 226 -2.88 -8.94 -12.73
C PHE A 226 -3.87 -7.78 -12.59
N LEU A 227 -5.17 -8.06 -12.62
CA LEU A 227 -6.20 -7.02 -12.55
C LEU A 227 -6.23 -6.34 -11.17
N VAL A 228 -6.10 -7.09 -10.10
CA VAL A 228 -6.16 -6.56 -8.72
C VAL A 228 -4.86 -5.83 -8.38
N TYR A 229 -3.72 -6.50 -8.45
CA TYR A 229 -2.45 -5.95 -7.96
C TYR A 229 -1.72 -5.18 -9.05
N GLY A 230 -1.64 -5.68 -10.28
CA GLY A 230 -0.97 -5.01 -11.39
C GLY A 230 -1.61 -3.66 -11.72
N LEU A 231 -2.94 -3.63 -11.92
CA LEU A 231 -3.65 -2.38 -12.20
C LEU A 231 -3.76 -1.49 -10.96
N GLY A 232 -3.89 -2.08 -9.77
CA GLY A 232 -3.97 -1.33 -8.51
C GLY A 232 -2.74 -0.49 -8.24
N LEU A 233 -1.56 -0.99 -8.55
CA LEU A 233 -0.29 -0.24 -8.39
C LEU A 233 -0.21 1.00 -9.29
N LEU A 234 -0.97 1.04 -10.39
CA LEU A 234 -1.01 2.22 -11.26
C LEU A 234 -1.70 3.42 -10.59
N ILE A 235 -2.52 3.18 -9.57
CA ILE A 235 -3.45 4.18 -9.04
C ILE A 235 -3.39 4.36 -7.51
N GLY A 236 -2.58 3.56 -6.78
CA GLY A 236 -2.46 3.62 -5.33
C GLY A 236 -1.88 4.95 -4.83
N GLN A 237 -2.53 5.55 -3.82
CA GLN A 237 -2.10 6.83 -3.24
C GLN A 237 -0.70 6.75 -2.61
N ASP A 238 -0.41 5.68 -1.90
CA ASP A 238 0.88 5.43 -1.25
C ASP A 238 2.04 5.41 -2.27
N ILE A 239 1.79 4.87 -3.46
CA ILE A 239 2.73 4.82 -4.58
C ILE A 239 2.85 6.20 -5.26
N TRP A 240 1.73 6.86 -5.56
CA TRP A 240 1.74 8.19 -6.15
C TRP A 240 2.43 9.20 -5.23
N GLN A 241 2.23 9.09 -3.92
CA GLN A 241 2.87 9.97 -2.95
C GLN A 241 4.41 9.82 -2.98
N ARG A 242 4.95 8.60 -3.26
CA ARG A 242 6.38 8.43 -3.53
C ARG A 242 6.77 9.09 -4.85
N VAL A 243 6.00 8.92 -5.92
CA VAL A 243 6.28 9.60 -7.21
C VAL A 243 6.39 11.11 -7.01
N PHE A 244 5.54 11.71 -6.17
CA PHE A 244 5.59 13.14 -5.86
C PHE A 244 6.86 13.57 -5.12
N THR A 245 7.58 12.67 -4.44
CA THR A 245 8.84 12.99 -3.74
C THR A 245 10.04 13.12 -4.66
N ALA A 246 9.97 12.59 -5.88
CA ALA A 246 11.07 12.57 -6.82
C ALA A 246 11.50 13.99 -7.22
N ARG A 247 12.81 14.26 -7.20
CA ARG A 247 13.35 15.58 -7.57
C ARG A 247 13.23 15.91 -9.06
N THR A 248 13.10 14.90 -9.93
CA THR A 248 12.94 15.06 -11.37
C THR A 248 12.07 13.96 -11.97
N PRO A 249 11.42 14.19 -13.12
CA PRO A 249 10.68 13.14 -13.84
C PRO A 249 11.53 11.92 -14.20
N GLY A 250 12.83 12.12 -14.47
CA GLY A 250 13.77 11.02 -14.74
C GLY A 250 14.00 10.13 -13.51
N VAL A 251 14.09 10.72 -12.32
CA VAL A 251 14.19 9.97 -11.05
C VAL A 251 12.91 9.17 -10.81
N ALA A 252 11.73 9.76 -11.01
CA ALA A 252 10.46 9.07 -10.88
C ALA A 252 10.38 7.87 -11.84
N ARG A 253 10.81 8.04 -13.09
CA ARG A 253 10.79 6.99 -14.10
C ARG A 253 11.74 5.85 -13.77
N TRP A 254 13.04 6.14 -13.76
CA TRP A 254 14.06 5.09 -13.69
C TRP A 254 14.24 4.52 -12.30
N GLY A 255 14.08 5.35 -11.26
CA GLY A 255 14.05 4.86 -9.88
C GLY A 255 12.88 3.92 -9.62
N GLY A 256 11.70 4.23 -10.18
CA GLY A 256 10.55 3.34 -10.08
C GLY A 256 10.72 2.05 -10.89
N VAL A 257 11.28 2.10 -12.11
CA VAL A 257 11.62 0.87 -12.87
C VAL A 257 12.59 -0.01 -12.08
N SER A 258 13.63 0.57 -11.49
CA SER A 258 14.59 -0.19 -10.68
C SER A 258 13.92 -0.83 -9.45
N ALA A 259 13.02 -0.10 -8.78
CA ALA A 259 12.24 -0.64 -7.66
C ALA A 259 11.32 -1.79 -8.10
N GLY A 260 10.62 -1.66 -9.24
CA GLY A 260 9.76 -2.71 -9.76
C GLY A 260 10.54 -3.97 -10.16
N VAL A 261 11.71 -3.83 -10.81
CA VAL A 261 12.59 -4.97 -11.14
C VAL A 261 13.05 -5.67 -9.86
N TYR A 262 13.42 -4.93 -8.82
CA TYR A 262 13.75 -5.52 -7.52
C TYR A 262 12.57 -6.34 -6.96
N CYS A 263 11.34 -5.83 -7.06
CA CYS A 263 10.15 -6.56 -6.61
C CYS A 263 9.90 -7.86 -7.40
N LEU A 264 10.23 -7.91 -8.70
CA LEU A 264 10.15 -9.17 -9.48
C LEU A 264 11.10 -10.24 -8.92
N PHE A 265 12.34 -9.87 -8.60
CA PHE A 265 13.27 -10.81 -7.94
C PHE A 265 12.79 -11.22 -6.55
N TYR A 266 12.20 -10.28 -5.80
CA TYR A 266 11.64 -10.57 -4.48
C TYR A 266 10.49 -11.56 -4.54
N ALA A 267 9.62 -11.47 -5.57
CA ALA A 267 8.52 -12.40 -5.81
C ALA A 267 9.02 -13.84 -5.98
N VAL A 268 10.05 -14.02 -6.82
CA VAL A 268 10.66 -15.34 -7.06
C VAL A 268 11.35 -15.86 -5.80
N ALA A 269 12.10 -15.00 -5.10
CA ALA A 269 12.79 -15.39 -3.86
C ALA A 269 11.82 -15.84 -2.77
N GLY A 270 10.72 -15.09 -2.55
CA GLY A 270 9.67 -15.46 -1.59
C GLY A 270 9.02 -16.80 -1.91
N ALA A 271 8.66 -17.03 -3.18
CA ALA A 271 8.08 -18.30 -3.60
C ALA A 271 9.05 -19.47 -3.43
N LEU A 272 10.34 -19.29 -3.76
CA LEU A 272 11.36 -20.33 -3.57
C LEU A 272 11.59 -20.67 -2.08
N VAL A 273 11.56 -19.67 -1.19
CA VAL A 273 11.59 -19.92 0.26
C VAL A 273 10.37 -20.74 0.69
N GLY A 274 9.16 -20.41 0.18
CA GLY A 274 7.95 -21.16 0.46
C GLY A 274 8.01 -22.62 -0.02
N VAL A 275 8.46 -22.84 -1.26
CA VAL A 275 8.68 -24.19 -1.82
C VAL A 275 9.66 -25.00 -0.96
N ALA A 276 10.79 -24.42 -0.58
CA ALA A 276 11.77 -25.09 0.26
C ALA A 276 11.24 -25.33 1.68
N ALA A 277 10.41 -24.44 2.21
CA ALA A 277 9.76 -24.62 3.50
C ALA A 277 8.83 -25.84 3.52
N GLN A 278 8.17 -26.19 2.39
CA GLN A 278 7.33 -27.37 2.29
C GLN A 278 8.10 -28.68 2.56
N ALA A 279 9.37 -28.75 2.16
CA ALA A 279 10.25 -29.90 2.44
C ALA A 279 10.76 -29.91 3.91
N ILE A 280 10.96 -28.73 4.51
CA ILE A 280 11.58 -28.61 5.86
C ILE A 280 10.53 -28.73 6.97
N VAL A 281 9.40 -28.06 6.81
CA VAL A 281 8.31 -27.93 7.81
C VAL A 281 6.95 -28.26 7.18
N PRO A 282 6.71 -29.54 6.79
CA PRO A 282 5.46 -29.92 6.14
C PRO A 282 4.26 -29.83 7.11
N GLY A 283 3.07 -29.65 6.57
CA GLY A 283 1.80 -29.75 7.34
C GLY A 283 1.37 -28.45 8.03
N ILE A 284 1.92 -27.29 7.69
CA ILE A 284 1.45 -26.00 8.22
C ILE A 284 0.14 -25.64 7.51
N ALA A 285 -0.92 -25.43 8.29
CA ALA A 285 -2.25 -25.10 7.78
C ALA A 285 -2.40 -23.61 7.44
N GLU A 286 -1.88 -22.74 8.31
CA GLU A 286 -1.99 -21.29 8.16
C GLU A 286 -0.78 -20.74 7.40
N ARG A 287 -1.02 -20.13 6.24
CA ARG A 287 0.08 -19.62 5.37
C ARG A 287 0.96 -18.57 6.04
N ASP A 288 0.41 -17.76 6.94
CA ASP A 288 1.16 -16.70 7.62
C ASP A 288 2.16 -17.27 8.66
N ASP A 289 1.96 -18.51 9.11
CA ASP A 289 2.84 -19.18 10.06
C ASP A 289 4.06 -19.85 9.39
N VAL A 290 4.07 -19.99 8.06
CA VAL A 290 5.17 -20.63 7.31
C VAL A 290 6.49 -19.90 7.51
N PHE A 291 6.49 -18.57 7.40
CA PHE A 291 7.70 -17.77 7.52
C PHE A 291 8.38 -17.93 8.88
N PRO A 292 7.72 -17.70 10.03
CA PRO A 292 8.37 -17.91 11.33
C PRO A 292 8.77 -19.36 11.59
N ALA A 293 7.98 -20.33 11.13
CA ALA A 293 8.28 -21.75 11.32
C ALA A 293 9.57 -22.17 10.59
N VAL A 294 9.75 -21.74 9.34
CA VAL A 294 10.98 -22.08 8.60
C VAL A 294 12.19 -21.37 9.16
N VAL A 295 12.06 -20.14 9.67
CA VAL A 295 13.14 -19.42 10.35
C VAL A 295 13.58 -20.15 11.61
N ASP A 296 12.63 -20.57 12.45
CA ASP A 296 12.91 -21.31 13.69
C ASP A 296 13.56 -22.68 13.42
N ALA A 297 13.09 -23.39 12.41
CA ALA A 297 13.60 -24.72 12.06
C ALA A 297 15.02 -24.70 11.44
N THR A 298 15.43 -23.58 10.83
CA THR A 298 16.65 -23.57 10.00
C THR A 298 17.79 -22.74 10.52
N MET A 299 17.55 -21.81 11.46
CA MET A 299 18.51 -20.77 11.82
C MET A 299 18.90 -20.79 13.29
N SER A 300 20.15 -20.39 13.57
CA SER A 300 20.57 -20.10 14.93
C SER A 300 19.86 -18.86 15.49
N PRO A 301 19.73 -18.71 16.82
CA PRO A 301 18.98 -17.60 17.42
C PRO A 301 19.36 -16.22 16.90
N LEU A 302 20.65 -15.92 16.75
CA LEU A 302 21.14 -14.63 16.27
C LEU A 302 20.73 -14.36 14.81
N ILE A 303 20.86 -15.35 13.93
CA ILE A 303 20.50 -15.25 12.51
C ILE A 303 18.97 -15.14 12.38
N ALA A 304 18.22 -15.93 13.15
CA ALA A 304 16.76 -15.84 13.20
C ALA A 304 16.28 -14.45 13.62
N GLY A 305 16.88 -13.87 14.67
CA GLY A 305 16.60 -12.51 15.10
C GLY A 305 16.83 -11.46 13.99
N PHE A 306 17.93 -11.59 13.22
CA PHE A 306 18.19 -10.68 12.09
C PHE A 306 17.20 -10.86 10.94
N VAL A 307 16.84 -12.10 10.58
CA VAL A 307 15.86 -12.37 9.50
C VAL A 307 14.46 -11.90 9.89
N LEU A 308 14.08 -12.04 11.17
CA LEU A 308 12.82 -11.49 11.67
C LEU A 308 12.82 -9.96 11.70
N ALA A 309 13.96 -9.31 12.03
CA ALA A 309 14.12 -7.87 11.89
C ALA A 309 14.02 -7.42 10.42
N ALA A 310 14.51 -8.23 9.47
CA ALA A 310 14.36 -7.96 8.05
C ALA A 310 12.88 -8.07 7.58
N ALA A 311 12.14 -9.05 8.08
CA ALA A 311 10.70 -9.13 7.82
C ALA A 311 9.93 -7.96 8.47
N LEU A 312 10.28 -7.59 9.71
CA LEU A 312 9.74 -6.37 10.34
C LEU A 312 10.05 -5.11 9.53
N SER A 313 11.26 -5.03 8.94
CA SER A 313 11.62 -3.93 8.04
C SER A 313 10.65 -3.81 6.86
N ALA A 314 10.35 -4.92 6.20
CA ALA A 314 9.40 -4.98 5.10
C ALA A 314 7.99 -4.55 5.54
N VAL A 315 7.51 -5.10 6.65
CA VAL A 315 6.16 -4.84 7.17
C VAL A 315 6.00 -3.39 7.63
N MET A 316 7.00 -2.84 8.33
CA MET A 316 6.98 -1.48 8.89
C MET A 316 7.00 -0.40 7.81
N SER A 317 7.77 -0.57 6.72
CA SER A 317 7.85 0.38 5.61
C SER A 317 6.50 0.55 4.89
N THR A 318 5.81 -0.57 4.63
CA THR A 318 4.50 -0.53 3.99
C THR A 318 3.43 0.07 4.89
N SER A 319 3.38 -0.35 6.16
CA SER A 319 2.39 0.15 7.11
C SER A 319 2.50 1.67 7.32
N SER A 320 3.72 2.19 7.56
CA SER A 320 3.96 3.61 7.76
C SER A 320 3.60 4.46 6.53
N GLY A 321 3.98 3.95 5.36
CA GLY A 321 3.71 4.60 4.10
C GLY A 321 2.23 4.68 3.76
N ALA A 322 1.50 3.58 3.92
CA ALA A 322 0.07 3.52 3.68
C ALA A 322 -0.71 4.37 4.70
N LEU A 323 -0.29 4.36 5.97
CA LEU A 323 -0.92 5.17 7.02
C LEU A 323 -0.75 6.67 6.75
N LEU A 324 0.45 7.12 6.34
CA LEU A 324 0.66 8.52 5.95
C LEU A 324 -0.19 8.87 4.71
N ALA A 325 -0.26 7.98 3.72
CA ALA A 325 -1.06 8.19 2.53
C ALA A 325 -2.56 8.31 2.86
N ALA A 326 -3.10 7.38 3.67
CA ALA A 326 -4.48 7.44 4.14
C ALA A 326 -4.79 8.73 4.90
N SER A 327 -3.91 9.12 5.84
CA SER A 327 -4.10 10.34 6.64
C SER A 327 -4.03 11.61 5.80
N THR A 328 -3.16 11.64 4.79
CA THR A 328 -3.05 12.75 3.83
C THR A 328 -4.34 12.92 3.04
N VAL A 329 -4.84 11.83 2.45
CA VAL A 329 -6.10 11.84 1.68
C VAL A 329 -7.28 12.20 2.57
N PHE A 330 -7.39 11.55 3.74
CA PHE A 330 -8.51 11.81 4.64
C PHE A 330 -8.58 13.27 5.06
N ARG A 331 -7.45 13.85 5.48
CA ARG A 331 -7.40 15.27 5.85
C ARG A 331 -7.72 16.16 4.67
N GLN A 332 -7.01 16.01 3.54
CA GLN A 332 -7.10 16.96 2.43
C GLN A 332 -8.38 16.79 1.61
N ASP A 333 -8.81 15.54 1.35
CA ASP A 333 -9.85 15.28 0.35
C ASP A 333 -11.23 14.99 0.98
N VAL A 334 -11.27 14.61 2.27
CA VAL A 334 -12.54 14.36 2.97
C VAL A 334 -12.84 15.48 3.97
N ILE A 335 -11.89 15.83 4.82
CA ILE A 335 -12.13 16.76 5.93
C ILE A 335 -12.12 18.23 5.45
N GLU A 336 -11.05 18.67 4.80
CA GLU A 336 -10.87 20.05 4.36
C GLU A 336 -12.03 20.57 3.48
N PRO A 337 -12.56 19.84 2.47
CA PRO A 337 -13.71 20.27 1.70
C PRO A 337 -15.00 20.44 2.51
N VAL A 338 -15.19 19.65 3.57
CA VAL A 338 -16.34 19.79 4.48
C VAL A 338 -16.26 21.08 5.28
N PHE A 339 -15.05 21.43 5.76
CA PHE A 339 -14.84 22.69 6.50
C PHE A 339 -14.95 23.90 5.59
N GLU A 340 -14.39 23.87 4.39
CA GLU A 340 -14.50 24.97 3.43
C GLU A 340 -15.98 25.26 3.11
N ARG A 341 -16.80 24.23 2.86
CA ARG A 341 -18.25 24.41 2.66
C ARG A 341 -18.94 25.01 3.89
N ARG A 342 -18.58 24.60 5.11
CA ARG A 342 -19.13 25.15 6.34
C ARG A 342 -18.71 26.59 6.59
N ARG A 343 -17.47 26.97 6.31
CA ARG A 343 -17.01 28.36 6.40
C ARG A 343 -17.78 29.27 5.45
N ILE A 344 -18.01 28.83 4.21
CA ILE A 344 -18.80 29.56 3.22
C ILE A 344 -20.26 29.67 3.69
N ALA A 345 -20.85 28.61 4.22
CA ALA A 345 -22.22 28.64 4.77
C ALA A 345 -22.36 29.50 6.02
N ALA A 346 -21.36 29.52 6.90
CA ALA A 346 -21.34 30.31 8.13
C ALA A 346 -21.09 31.80 7.88
N SER A 347 -20.41 32.17 6.81
CA SER A 347 -20.26 33.57 6.39
C SER A 347 -21.55 34.17 5.81
N GLY A 348 -22.56 33.32 5.55
CA GLY A 348 -23.88 33.71 5.01
C GLY A 348 -25.07 33.55 5.99
N SER A 349 -24.87 33.06 7.23
CA SER A 349 -25.97 32.89 8.20
C SER A 349 -25.45 32.99 9.66
N ASP A 350 -26.24 33.66 10.51
CA ASP A 350 -26.02 33.82 11.95
C ASP A 350 -25.87 32.45 12.65
N GLY A 351 -24.86 32.37 13.53
CA GLY A 351 -24.36 31.16 14.17
C GLY A 351 -25.38 30.43 15.06
N GLY A 352 -25.83 29.27 14.61
CA GLY A 352 -26.59 28.31 15.42
C GLY A 352 -25.68 27.33 16.20
N LEU A 353 -26.20 26.79 17.32
CA LEU A 353 -25.54 25.83 18.24
C LEU A 353 -24.85 24.63 17.55
N GLY A 354 -25.33 24.19 16.37
CA GLY A 354 -24.71 23.12 15.58
C GLY A 354 -23.34 23.46 15.00
N GLY A 355 -23.04 24.75 14.79
CA GLY A 355 -21.73 25.24 14.36
C GLY A 355 -20.68 25.21 15.46
N GLN A 356 -21.10 25.40 16.71
CA GLN A 356 -20.20 25.44 17.88
C GLN A 356 -19.73 24.03 18.29
N LEU A 357 -20.60 23.02 18.27
CA LEU A 357 -20.23 21.63 18.59
C LEU A 357 -19.32 20.99 17.52
N ALA A 358 -19.55 21.31 16.25
CA ALA A 358 -18.69 20.84 15.17
C ALA A 358 -17.33 21.54 15.14
N GLY A 359 -17.25 22.81 15.58
CA GLY A 359 -16.00 23.56 15.74
C GLY A 359 -15.17 23.10 16.95
N ALA A 360 -15.79 22.48 17.96
CA ALA A 360 -15.10 21.95 19.14
C ALA A 360 -14.41 20.60 18.85
N LEU A 361 -14.98 19.77 17.97
CA LEU A 361 -14.44 18.45 17.62
C LEU A 361 -13.29 18.50 16.62
N VAL A 362 -13.17 19.56 15.82
CA VAL A 362 -12.10 19.72 14.82
C VAL A 362 -11.71 21.20 14.73
N ARG A 363 -11.00 21.65 15.73
CA ARG A 363 -10.33 22.96 15.72
C ARG A 363 -9.06 22.78 14.88
N GLU A 364 -9.05 23.21 13.61
CA GLU A 364 -7.79 23.42 12.90
C GLU A 364 -6.97 24.41 13.70
N THR A 365 -5.80 23.96 14.14
CA THR A 365 -4.94 24.77 15.03
C THR A 365 -4.19 25.87 14.26
N GLY A 366 -4.34 25.91 12.92
CA GLY A 366 -3.54 26.74 12.03
C GLY A 366 -2.14 26.18 11.76
N ASP A 367 -1.78 25.06 12.40
CA ASP A 367 -0.55 24.31 12.14
C ASP A 367 -0.90 23.03 11.33
N GLU A 368 -0.70 23.09 10.02
CA GLU A 368 -1.04 22.02 9.08
C GLU A 368 -0.30 20.70 9.38
N VAL A 369 0.92 20.78 9.94
CA VAL A 369 1.70 19.61 10.32
C VAL A 369 1.10 18.95 11.56
N ARG A 370 0.68 19.76 12.53
CA ARG A 370 0.04 19.26 13.76
C ARG A 370 -1.28 18.55 13.44
N ASP A 371 -2.09 19.17 12.59
CA ASP A 371 -3.36 18.58 12.19
C ASP A 371 -3.15 17.26 11.43
N SER A 372 -2.17 17.19 10.52
CA SER A 372 -1.80 15.95 9.83
C SER A 372 -1.38 14.83 10.78
N ARG A 373 -0.66 15.16 11.86
CA ARG A 373 -0.28 14.19 12.90
C ARG A 373 -1.49 13.64 13.66
N VAL A 374 -2.46 14.49 13.98
CA VAL A 374 -3.68 14.07 14.69
C VAL A 374 -4.46 13.05 13.83
N TYR A 375 -4.67 13.36 12.55
CA TYR A 375 -5.37 12.42 11.65
C TYR A 375 -4.59 11.12 11.43
N LEU A 376 -3.26 11.18 11.37
CA LEU A 376 -2.44 9.97 11.28
C LEU A 376 -2.62 9.07 12.50
N VAL A 377 -2.63 9.64 13.72
CA VAL A 377 -2.86 8.85 14.95
C VAL A 377 -4.28 8.26 14.98
N LEU A 378 -5.30 9.07 14.63
CA LEU A 378 -6.69 8.59 14.60
C LEU A 378 -6.86 7.43 13.61
N LEU A 379 -6.34 7.56 12.39
CA LEU A 379 -6.41 6.49 11.41
C LEU A 379 -5.51 5.30 11.78
N GLY A 380 -4.40 5.54 12.47
CA GLY A 380 -3.57 4.48 13.05
C GLY A 380 -4.33 3.63 14.07
N ILE A 381 -5.12 4.24 14.95
CA ILE A 381 -6.00 3.51 15.88
C ILE A 381 -7.04 2.68 15.10
N VAL A 382 -7.65 3.26 14.06
CA VAL A 382 -8.59 2.50 13.21
C VAL A 382 -7.88 1.32 12.54
N THR A 383 -6.66 1.49 12.05
CA THR A 383 -5.84 0.41 11.47
C THR A 383 -5.59 -0.72 12.48
N LEU A 384 -5.27 -0.39 13.74
CA LEU A 384 -5.10 -1.41 14.80
C LEU A 384 -6.37 -2.22 15.02
N LEU A 385 -7.53 -1.55 15.10
CA LEU A 385 -8.83 -2.22 15.27
C LEU A 385 -9.17 -3.13 14.08
N LEU A 386 -8.92 -2.65 12.87
CA LEU A 386 -9.11 -3.46 11.66
C LEU A 386 -8.16 -4.67 11.64
N ALA A 387 -6.89 -4.50 12.04
CA ALA A 387 -5.92 -5.59 12.06
C ALA A 387 -6.29 -6.70 13.06
N ILE A 388 -6.89 -6.36 14.20
CA ILE A 388 -7.38 -7.32 15.16
C ILE A 388 -8.56 -8.14 14.58
N ALA A 389 -9.37 -7.53 13.71
CA ALA A 389 -10.52 -8.18 13.10
C ALA A 389 -10.16 -9.01 11.85
N MET A 390 -8.98 -8.79 11.24
CA MET A 390 -8.58 -9.50 10.01
C MET A 390 -7.91 -10.84 10.32
N PRO A 391 -8.29 -11.93 9.64
CA PRO A 391 -7.72 -13.27 9.88
C PRO A 391 -6.30 -13.41 9.35
N ASP A 392 -6.00 -12.87 8.16
CA ASP A 392 -4.70 -13.02 7.49
C ASP A 392 -4.31 -11.80 6.63
N VAL A 393 -3.02 -11.72 6.26
CA VAL A 393 -2.44 -10.58 5.54
C VAL A 393 -2.89 -10.49 4.09
N VAL A 394 -3.11 -11.62 3.40
CA VAL A 394 -3.51 -11.61 1.98
C VAL A 394 -4.97 -11.23 1.83
N MET A 395 -5.83 -11.63 2.77
CA MET A 395 -7.23 -11.19 2.80
C MET A 395 -7.35 -9.68 2.93
N ALA A 396 -6.61 -9.08 3.87
CA ALA A 396 -6.59 -7.63 4.04
C ALA A 396 -6.11 -6.90 2.78
N LEU A 397 -5.06 -7.43 2.10
CA LEU A 397 -4.55 -6.89 0.84
C LEU A 397 -5.60 -7.00 -0.28
N THR A 398 -6.28 -8.13 -0.39
CA THR A 398 -7.31 -8.38 -1.40
C THR A 398 -8.47 -7.39 -1.25
N VAL A 399 -8.94 -7.15 -0.03
CA VAL A 399 -9.98 -6.14 0.25
C VAL A 399 -9.52 -4.75 -0.17
N ALA A 400 -8.28 -4.37 0.17
CA ALA A 400 -7.71 -3.07 -0.20
C ALA A 400 -7.77 -2.83 -1.71
N TYR A 401 -7.21 -3.76 -2.47
CA TYR A 401 -7.07 -3.59 -3.92
C TYR A 401 -8.39 -3.79 -4.69
N ASN A 402 -9.27 -4.67 -4.26
CA ASN A 402 -10.61 -4.78 -4.85
C ASN A 402 -11.41 -3.47 -4.69
N LEU A 403 -11.32 -2.83 -3.52
CA LEU A 403 -11.95 -1.52 -3.28
C LEU A 403 -11.31 -0.43 -4.18
N LEU A 404 -9.98 -0.39 -4.24
CA LEU A 404 -9.24 0.59 -5.02
C LEU A 404 -9.52 0.45 -6.51
N VAL A 405 -9.30 -0.74 -7.07
CA VAL A 405 -9.38 -0.98 -8.51
C VAL A 405 -10.84 -0.92 -8.97
N GLY A 406 -11.75 -1.58 -8.25
CA GLY A 406 -13.18 -1.52 -8.55
C GLY A 406 -13.73 -0.10 -8.56
N GLY A 407 -13.37 0.70 -7.55
CA GLY A 407 -13.90 2.06 -7.39
C GLY A 407 -13.19 3.13 -8.21
N LEU A 408 -11.87 3.05 -8.39
CA LEU A 408 -11.08 4.19 -8.89
C LEU A 408 -10.30 3.94 -10.18
N PHE A 409 -10.07 2.70 -10.60
CA PHE A 409 -9.25 2.43 -11.79
C PHE A 409 -9.86 3.07 -13.05
N VAL A 410 -11.12 2.81 -13.32
CA VAL A 410 -11.82 3.36 -14.50
C VAL A 410 -11.89 4.89 -14.46
N PRO A 411 -12.28 5.54 -13.35
CA PRO A 411 -12.23 7.00 -13.20
C PRO A 411 -10.86 7.61 -13.49
N ILE A 412 -9.79 7.05 -12.93
CA ILE A 412 -8.43 7.60 -13.07
C ILE A 412 -7.90 7.41 -14.48
N VAL A 413 -7.91 6.17 -14.99
CA VAL A 413 -7.42 5.87 -16.33
C VAL A 413 -8.31 6.54 -17.40
N GLY A 414 -9.62 6.50 -17.24
CA GLY A 414 -10.56 7.19 -18.10
C GLY A 414 -10.30 8.71 -18.15
N GLY A 415 -9.91 9.32 -17.02
CA GLY A 415 -9.51 10.73 -16.96
C GLY A 415 -8.28 11.08 -17.79
N LEU A 416 -7.34 10.14 -17.87
CA LEU A 416 -6.09 10.32 -18.61
C LEU A 416 -6.27 10.09 -20.13
N ILE A 417 -7.15 9.17 -20.54
CA ILE A 417 -7.25 8.72 -21.94
C ILE A 417 -8.51 9.19 -22.67
N TRP A 418 -9.63 9.37 -21.97
CA TRP A 418 -10.93 9.64 -22.61
C TRP A 418 -11.43 11.06 -22.37
N LYS A 419 -11.47 11.85 -23.44
CA LYS A 419 -11.83 13.29 -23.38
C LYS A 419 -13.31 13.55 -23.04
N ARG A 420 -14.23 12.59 -23.28
CA ARG A 420 -15.67 12.74 -23.07
C ARG A 420 -16.10 12.53 -21.62
N GLY A 421 -15.24 11.95 -20.77
CA GLY A 421 -15.54 11.69 -19.36
C GLY A 421 -16.06 12.92 -18.61
N THR A 422 -17.11 12.73 -17.81
CA THR A 422 -17.82 13.80 -17.06
C THR A 422 -17.86 13.50 -15.57
N ILE A 423 -18.17 14.51 -14.76
CA ILE A 423 -18.32 14.35 -13.30
C ILE A 423 -19.42 13.33 -12.94
N VAL A 424 -20.55 13.31 -13.67
CA VAL A 424 -21.64 12.35 -13.43
C VAL A 424 -21.16 10.92 -13.73
N GLY A 425 -20.48 10.72 -14.87
CA GLY A 425 -19.91 9.41 -15.22
C GLY A 425 -18.89 8.89 -14.20
N VAL A 426 -18.02 9.78 -13.71
CA VAL A 426 -17.01 9.43 -12.70
C VAL A 426 -17.65 9.06 -11.37
N LEU A 427 -18.59 9.84 -10.86
CA LEU A 427 -19.27 9.53 -9.60
C LEU A 427 -20.06 8.22 -9.69
N ALA A 428 -20.77 8.01 -10.81
CA ALA A 428 -21.47 6.75 -11.05
C ALA A 428 -20.51 5.54 -11.10
N ALA A 429 -19.36 5.69 -11.76
CA ALA A 429 -18.33 4.65 -11.83
C ALA A 429 -17.76 4.29 -10.46
N MET A 430 -17.41 5.30 -9.67
CA MET A 430 -16.86 5.13 -8.32
C MET A 430 -17.82 4.36 -7.41
N VAL A 431 -19.09 4.79 -7.40
CA VAL A 431 -20.13 4.16 -6.56
C VAL A 431 -20.45 2.75 -7.05
N ALA A 432 -20.69 2.58 -8.36
CA ALA A 432 -21.04 1.27 -8.91
C ALA A 432 -19.91 0.25 -8.71
N GLY A 433 -18.66 0.63 -9.01
CA GLY A 433 -17.51 -0.26 -8.87
C GLY A 433 -17.22 -0.61 -7.42
N ALA A 434 -17.17 0.37 -6.52
CA ALA A 434 -16.91 0.12 -5.11
C ALA A 434 -18.04 -0.70 -4.45
N ALA A 435 -19.30 -0.38 -4.72
CA ALA A 435 -20.45 -1.12 -4.18
C ALA A 435 -20.48 -2.57 -4.69
N THR A 436 -20.16 -2.80 -5.97
CA THR A 436 -20.07 -4.17 -6.53
C THR A 436 -18.94 -4.96 -5.89
N ALA A 437 -17.74 -4.36 -5.74
CA ALA A 437 -16.61 -5.02 -5.08
C ALA A 437 -16.96 -5.40 -3.63
N ILE A 438 -17.45 -4.45 -2.85
CA ILE A 438 -17.84 -4.68 -1.44
C ILE A 438 -18.96 -5.71 -1.36
N GLY A 439 -19.99 -5.61 -2.21
CA GLY A 439 -21.11 -6.53 -2.22
C GLY A 439 -20.69 -7.98 -2.47
N ILE A 440 -19.82 -8.23 -3.47
CA ILE A 440 -19.37 -9.59 -3.74
C ILE A 440 -18.46 -10.10 -2.62
N MET A 441 -17.52 -9.30 -2.12
CA MET A 441 -16.67 -9.70 -1.00
C MET A 441 -17.46 -10.00 0.27
N ALA A 442 -18.56 -9.29 0.53
CA ALA A 442 -19.38 -9.49 1.73
C ALA A 442 -20.38 -10.66 1.63
N PHE A 443 -20.95 -10.91 0.44
CA PHE A 443 -22.06 -11.86 0.28
C PHE A 443 -21.69 -13.16 -0.47
N VAL A 444 -20.52 -13.18 -1.12
CA VAL A 444 -20.03 -14.38 -1.83
C VAL A 444 -18.75 -14.87 -1.17
N ASP A 445 -17.62 -14.23 -1.43
CA ASP A 445 -16.30 -14.54 -0.86
C ASP A 445 -15.33 -13.39 -1.13
N VAL A 446 -14.43 -13.12 -0.16
CA VAL A 446 -13.39 -12.09 -0.33
C VAL A 446 -12.39 -12.43 -1.44
N PHE A 447 -12.13 -13.73 -1.64
CA PHE A 447 -11.23 -14.25 -2.66
C PHE A 447 -11.91 -14.59 -3.99
N ALA A 448 -13.22 -14.31 -4.12
CA ALA A 448 -13.93 -14.56 -5.37
C ALA A 448 -13.37 -13.70 -6.51
N ASN A 449 -12.85 -14.35 -7.57
CA ASN A 449 -12.34 -13.67 -8.77
C ASN A 449 -13.42 -12.78 -9.43
N SER A 450 -14.70 -13.14 -9.26
CA SER A 450 -15.83 -12.36 -9.74
C SER A 450 -15.90 -10.95 -9.14
N ALA A 451 -15.34 -10.71 -7.95
CA ALA A 451 -15.36 -9.40 -7.30
C ALA A 451 -14.72 -8.34 -8.20
N ILE A 452 -13.50 -8.59 -8.69
CA ILE A 452 -12.80 -7.62 -9.53
C ILE A 452 -13.39 -7.54 -10.94
N TYR A 453 -13.79 -8.66 -11.54
CA TYR A 453 -14.35 -8.68 -12.89
C TYR A 453 -15.64 -7.88 -12.99
N LEU A 454 -16.56 -8.13 -12.06
CA LEU A 454 -17.86 -7.45 -12.04
C LEU A 454 -17.73 -5.99 -11.57
N ALA A 455 -16.83 -5.69 -10.62
CA ALA A 455 -16.58 -4.32 -10.18
C ALA A 455 -16.00 -3.45 -11.31
N LEU A 456 -15.00 -3.92 -12.04
CA LEU A 456 -14.44 -3.22 -13.19
C LEU A 456 -15.48 -3.02 -14.29
N THR A 457 -16.28 -4.05 -14.58
CA THR A 457 -17.34 -3.99 -15.60
C THR A 457 -18.41 -2.98 -15.19
N ALA A 458 -18.91 -3.04 -13.95
CA ALA A 458 -19.91 -2.11 -13.44
C ALA A 458 -19.39 -0.66 -13.45
N SER A 459 -18.14 -0.46 -13.01
CA SER A 459 -17.48 0.84 -13.05
C SER A 459 -17.36 1.39 -14.49
N ALA A 460 -16.90 0.55 -15.44
CA ALA A 460 -16.75 0.96 -16.84
C ALA A 460 -18.09 1.29 -17.50
N VAL A 461 -19.09 0.46 -17.32
CA VAL A 461 -20.44 0.68 -17.87
C VAL A 461 -21.04 1.97 -17.29
N ALA A 462 -20.98 2.15 -15.95
CA ALA A 462 -21.48 3.35 -15.30
C ALA A 462 -20.73 4.62 -15.76
N TYR A 463 -19.40 4.53 -15.94
CA TYR A 463 -18.58 5.63 -16.44
C TYR A 463 -18.98 6.05 -17.85
N VAL A 464 -19.12 5.08 -18.76
CA VAL A 464 -19.49 5.34 -20.17
C VAL A 464 -20.91 5.89 -20.25
N ILE A 465 -21.90 5.20 -19.68
CA ILE A 465 -23.30 5.63 -19.73
C ILE A 465 -23.45 7.00 -19.09
N GLY A 466 -22.98 7.18 -17.86
CA GLY A 466 -23.09 8.44 -17.13
C GLY A 466 -22.41 9.61 -17.86
N SER A 467 -21.28 9.35 -18.53
CA SER A 467 -20.61 10.37 -19.33
C SER A 467 -21.34 10.70 -20.63
N LEU A 468 -21.98 9.74 -21.28
CA LEU A 468 -22.71 9.98 -22.53
C LEU A 468 -24.00 10.74 -22.32
N VAL A 469 -24.74 10.43 -21.24
CA VAL A 469 -26.07 11.07 -20.97
C VAL A 469 -25.95 12.42 -20.25
N SER A 470 -24.79 12.76 -19.72
CA SER A 470 -24.58 14.01 -18.98
C SER A 470 -23.94 15.12 -19.81
N LYS A 471 -24.05 16.37 -19.34
CA LYS A 471 -23.38 17.52 -19.96
C LYS A 471 -21.89 17.34 -20.01
N ARG A 472 -21.24 17.78 -21.10
CA ARG A 472 -19.76 17.75 -21.23
C ARG A 472 -19.10 18.57 -20.13
N THR A 473 -17.92 18.14 -19.72
CA THR A 473 -17.06 18.92 -18.81
C THR A 473 -16.75 20.28 -19.43
N ASP A 474 -16.75 21.32 -18.61
CA ASP A 474 -16.49 22.71 -19.04
C ASP A 474 -15.17 22.78 -19.85
N PRO A 475 -15.19 23.43 -21.03
CA PRO A 475 -13.98 23.61 -21.83
C PRO A 475 -12.84 24.27 -21.08
N ALA A 476 -13.09 25.18 -20.15
CA ALA A 476 -12.08 25.85 -19.33
C ALA A 476 -11.33 24.84 -18.43
N VAL A 477 -12.07 23.93 -17.77
CA VAL A 477 -11.49 22.84 -16.96
C VAL A 477 -10.63 21.93 -17.82
N MET A 478 -11.10 21.58 -19.03
CA MET A 478 -10.36 20.72 -19.95
C MET A 478 -9.08 21.38 -20.49
N THR A 479 -9.10 22.69 -20.71
CA THR A 479 -7.93 23.44 -21.16
C THR A 479 -6.90 23.51 -20.04
N ALA A 480 -7.30 23.87 -18.83
CA ALA A 480 -6.41 23.92 -17.66
C ALA A 480 -5.80 22.53 -17.35
N TRP A 481 -6.58 21.46 -17.50
CA TRP A 481 -6.10 20.09 -17.35
C TRP A 481 -5.00 19.73 -18.37
N ARG A 482 -5.22 20.06 -19.66
CA ARG A 482 -4.25 19.79 -20.73
C ARG A 482 -2.96 20.56 -20.56
N GLU A 483 -3.04 21.83 -20.17
CA GLU A 483 -1.88 22.68 -19.91
C GLU A 483 -1.02 22.11 -18.76
N ARG A 484 -1.64 21.60 -17.70
CA ARG A 484 -0.92 20.95 -16.59
C ARG A 484 -0.21 19.67 -17.02
N LEU A 485 -0.85 18.85 -17.87
CA LEU A 485 -0.23 17.63 -18.39
C LEU A 485 0.90 17.88 -19.39
N ALA A 486 0.90 19.06 -20.05
CA ALA A 486 1.90 19.44 -21.03
C ALA A 486 3.18 20.07 -20.43
N ARG A 487 3.09 20.57 -19.19
CA ARG A 487 4.25 21.06 -18.41
C ARG A 487 5.23 19.92 -18.14
#